data_877a1a49b0bd7424b71dc76fd3f48d0b
#
_entry.id   877a1a49b0bd7424b71dc76fd3f48d0b
#
_cell.length_a   1.000
_cell.length_b   1.000
_cell.length_c   1.000
_cell.angle_alpha   90.00
_cell.angle_beta   90.00
_cell.angle_gamma   90.00
#
_symmetry.space_group_name_H-M   'P 1'
#
loop_
_entity.id
_entity.type
_entity.pdbx_description
1 polymer ?
#
loop_
_entity_poly.entity_id
_entity_poly.type
_entity_poly.pdbx_seq_one_letter_code
_entity_poly.pdbx_strand_id
1 'polypeptide(L)'
;SLHDALPICLADETPMALELSALPLDVVPVPQAVGNSLYAHLQALGHEPVRALQHLRAVNASAQQAELLDIPLGQALLFITRVGYLDDGRAIEITHTWCRSDYYDFVAELRR
;
A
#
# COMPACT_ATOMS: atom_id res chain seq x y z
N SER A 1 -10.02 8.87 8.67
CA SER A 1 -10.87 7.74 8.43
C SER A 1 -10.35 6.89 7.29
N LEU A 2 -10.74 5.64 7.29
CA LEU A 2 -10.31 4.67 6.30
C LEU A 2 -11.20 4.75 5.07
N HIS A 3 -10.56 4.63 3.91
CA HIS A 3 -11.25 4.42 2.68
C HIS A 3 -11.20 2.99 2.33
N ASP A 4 -12.34 2.38 2.09
CA ASP A 4 -12.47 0.95 1.81
C ASP A 4 -12.24 0.58 0.35
N ALA A 5 -11.61 1.45 -0.41
CA ALA A 5 -11.23 1.09 -1.76
C ALA A 5 -10.05 0.12 -1.71
N LEU A 6 -10.19 -1.02 -2.38
CA LEU A 6 -9.12 -1.99 -2.55
C LEU A 6 -8.71 -2.01 -4.02
N PRO A 7 -7.93 -1.01 -4.48
CA PRO A 7 -7.48 -1.03 -5.85
C PRO A 7 -6.60 -2.24 -6.11
N ILE A 8 -6.80 -2.84 -7.26
CA ILE A 8 -6.02 -3.98 -7.71
C ILE A 8 -4.92 -3.46 -8.62
N CYS A 9 -3.66 -3.74 -8.26
CA CYS A 9 -2.54 -3.39 -9.10
C CYS A 9 -2.30 -4.51 -10.10
N LEU A 10 -2.23 -4.15 -11.39
CA LEU A 10 -2.07 -5.12 -12.47
C LEU A 10 -0.70 -5.01 -13.12
N ALA A 11 -0.17 -6.15 -13.57
CA ALA A 11 0.94 -6.19 -14.53
C ALA A 11 0.50 -7.06 -15.68
N ASP A 12 0.54 -6.52 -16.92
CA ASP A 12 0.08 -7.22 -18.13
C ASP A 12 -1.31 -7.84 -17.94
N GLU A 13 -2.22 -7.07 -17.33
CA GLU A 13 -3.59 -7.47 -17.02
C GLU A 13 -3.72 -8.59 -15.99
N THR A 14 -2.62 -8.99 -15.37
CA THR A 14 -2.63 -9.97 -14.28
C THR A 14 -2.73 -9.26 -12.93
N PRO A 15 -3.70 -9.59 -12.09
CA PRO A 15 -3.76 -9.01 -10.75
C PRO A 15 -2.51 -9.38 -9.95
N MET A 16 -1.79 -8.38 -9.44
CA MET A 16 -0.53 -8.60 -8.71
C MET A 16 -0.65 -8.29 -7.24
N ALA A 17 -1.41 -7.27 -6.88
CA ALA A 17 -1.46 -6.79 -5.50
C ALA A 17 -2.78 -6.12 -5.20
N LEU A 18 -3.16 -6.16 -3.94
CA LEU A 18 -4.26 -5.39 -3.37
C LEU A 18 -3.67 -4.32 -2.48
N GLU A 19 -4.22 -3.11 -2.52
CA GLU A 19 -3.70 -2.02 -1.72
C GLU A 19 -4.83 -1.28 -1.02
N LEU A 20 -4.63 -0.97 0.25
CA LEU A 20 -5.55 -0.19 1.06
C LEU A 20 -4.77 0.92 1.75
N SER A 21 -5.15 2.16 1.49
CA SER A 21 -4.49 3.32 2.08
C SER A 21 -5.45 4.09 2.98
N ALA A 22 -4.91 4.64 4.07
CA ALA A 22 -5.62 5.50 4.98
C ALA A 22 -4.87 6.81 5.12
N LEU A 23 -5.60 7.91 5.10
CA LEU A 23 -5.06 9.26 5.20
C LEU A 23 -5.93 10.07 6.15
N PRO A 24 -5.34 11.04 6.90
CA PRO A 24 -6.15 11.98 7.66
C PRO A 24 -7.06 12.80 6.75
N LEU A 25 -8.31 13.01 7.16
CA LEU A 25 -9.27 13.76 6.35
C LEU A 25 -8.88 15.22 6.15
N ASP A 26 -8.15 15.79 7.10
CA ASP A 26 -7.67 17.17 6.98
C ASP A 26 -6.59 17.33 5.91
N VAL A 27 -5.98 16.21 5.48
CA VAL A 27 -4.96 16.20 4.43
C VAL A 27 -5.59 15.89 3.08
N VAL A 28 -6.47 14.89 3.04
CA VAL A 28 -7.18 14.49 1.83
C VAL A 28 -8.68 14.42 2.15
N PRO A 29 -9.36 15.56 2.11
CA PRO A 29 -10.77 15.60 2.51
C PRO A 29 -11.69 14.85 1.55
N VAL A 30 -11.27 14.69 0.29
CA VAL A 30 -12.05 13.97 -0.72
C VAL A 30 -11.18 12.86 -1.27
N PRO A 31 -11.47 11.60 -0.93
CA PRO A 31 -10.64 10.48 -1.37
C PRO A 31 -10.48 10.35 -2.87
N GLN A 32 -11.50 10.72 -3.61
CA GLN A 32 -11.46 10.69 -5.07
C GLN A 32 -10.44 11.67 -5.65
N ALA A 33 -9.99 12.65 -4.87
CA ALA A 33 -9.00 13.62 -5.31
C ALA A 33 -7.57 13.04 -5.36
N VAL A 34 -7.34 11.88 -4.76
CA VAL A 34 -5.99 11.31 -4.70
C VAL A 34 -5.48 10.88 -6.06
N GLY A 35 -6.33 10.36 -6.92
CA GLY A 35 -5.92 9.91 -8.26
C GLY A 35 -4.99 8.71 -8.22
N ASN A 36 -4.07 8.65 -9.18
CA ASN A 36 -3.18 7.49 -9.34
C ASN A 36 -1.88 7.60 -8.56
N SER A 37 -1.54 8.77 -8.02
CA SER A 37 -0.28 8.98 -7.31
C SER A 37 -0.54 9.67 -5.98
N LEU A 38 -0.53 8.87 -4.92
CA LEU A 38 -0.69 9.37 -3.58
C LEU A 38 0.42 10.36 -3.22
N TYR A 39 1.68 10.02 -3.53
CA TYR A 39 2.82 10.86 -3.17
C TYR A 39 2.82 12.19 -3.92
N ALA A 40 2.47 12.17 -5.22
CA ALA A 40 2.38 13.40 -5.98
C ALA A 40 1.28 14.30 -5.42
N HIS A 41 0.16 13.74 -4.99
CA HIS A 41 -0.91 14.50 -4.39
C HIS A 41 -0.49 15.13 -3.07
N LEU A 42 0.15 14.34 -2.20
CA LEU A 42 0.65 14.83 -0.91
C LEU A 42 1.71 15.91 -1.10
N GLN A 43 2.59 15.73 -2.07
CA GLN A 43 3.62 16.72 -2.39
C GLN A 43 2.99 18.05 -2.82
N ALA A 44 1.97 18.00 -3.65
CA ALA A 44 1.27 19.20 -4.11
C ALA A 44 0.60 19.97 -2.95
N LEU A 45 0.22 19.26 -1.88
CA LEU A 45 -0.37 19.86 -0.69
C LEU A 45 0.68 20.26 0.34
N GLY A 46 1.97 20.04 0.10
CA GLY A 46 3.02 20.29 1.08
C GLY A 46 3.08 19.27 2.20
N HIS A 47 2.50 18.09 2.00
CA HIS A 47 2.45 17.00 2.98
C HIS A 47 3.22 15.77 2.53
N GLU A 48 4.36 15.98 1.87
CA GLU A 48 5.18 14.86 1.42
C GLU A 48 5.86 14.18 2.60
N PRO A 49 5.74 12.85 2.74
CA PRO A 49 6.44 12.14 3.79
C PRO A 49 7.94 12.23 3.61
N VAL A 50 8.67 12.47 4.70
CA VAL A 50 10.12 12.56 4.70
C VAL A 50 10.78 11.29 5.23
N ARG A 51 9.98 10.39 5.81
CA ARG A 51 10.44 9.16 6.42
C ARG A 51 9.30 8.15 6.39
N ALA A 52 9.64 6.88 6.29
CA ALA A 52 8.64 5.82 6.36
C ALA A 52 9.16 4.63 7.16
N LEU A 53 8.27 3.98 7.89
CA LEU A 53 8.51 2.65 8.46
C LEU A 53 7.77 1.63 7.62
N GLN A 54 8.43 0.53 7.30
CA GLN A 54 7.86 -0.52 6.50
C GLN A 54 8.03 -1.85 7.18
N HIS A 55 6.91 -2.56 7.36
CA HIS A 55 6.89 -3.89 7.94
C HIS A 55 6.49 -4.89 6.86
N LEU A 56 7.20 -6.00 6.79
CA LEU A 56 6.92 -7.06 5.84
C LEU A 56 6.63 -8.35 6.58
N ARG A 57 5.57 -9.04 6.16
CA ARG A 57 5.17 -10.31 6.75
C ARG A 57 4.71 -11.25 5.65
N ALA A 58 4.97 -12.53 5.84
CA ALA A 58 4.37 -13.56 5.00
C ALA A 58 3.00 -13.92 5.58
N VAL A 59 1.98 -13.94 4.74
CA VAL A 59 0.63 -14.34 5.12
C VAL A 59 0.07 -15.27 4.07
N ASN A 60 -0.97 -16.02 4.42
CA ASN A 60 -1.67 -16.86 3.46
C ASN A 60 -2.89 -16.13 2.93
N ALA A 61 -3.18 -16.29 1.64
CA ALA A 61 -4.31 -15.63 1.02
C ALA A 61 -5.63 -16.10 1.64
N SER A 62 -6.45 -15.15 2.04
CA SER A 62 -7.84 -15.41 2.43
C SER A 62 -8.68 -15.74 1.19
N ALA A 63 -9.91 -16.19 1.41
CA ALA A 63 -10.82 -16.48 0.30
C ALA A 63 -11.06 -15.25 -0.56
N GLN A 64 -11.28 -14.09 0.04
CA GLN A 64 -11.49 -12.85 -0.70
C GLN A 64 -10.24 -12.44 -1.47
N GLN A 65 -9.07 -12.52 -0.85
CA GLN A 65 -7.80 -12.18 -1.49
C GLN A 65 -7.49 -13.12 -2.64
N ALA A 66 -7.74 -14.41 -2.45
CA ALA A 66 -7.52 -15.40 -3.49
C ALA A 66 -8.39 -15.13 -4.72
N GLU A 67 -9.65 -14.78 -4.49
CA GLU A 67 -10.57 -14.45 -5.58
C GLU A 67 -10.11 -13.19 -6.33
N LEU A 68 -9.79 -12.13 -5.60
CA LEU A 68 -9.40 -10.85 -6.21
C LEU A 68 -8.07 -10.94 -6.96
N LEU A 69 -7.14 -11.75 -6.46
CA LEU A 69 -5.82 -11.89 -7.07
C LEU A 69 -5.72 -13.06 -8.05
N ASP A 70 -6.80 -13.81 -8.22
CA ASP A 70 -6.86 -14.97 -9.10
C ASP A 70 -5.75 -15.99 -8.77
N ILE A 71 -5.67 -16.36 -7.49
CA ILE A 71 -4.72 -17.32 -6.98
C ILE A 71 -5.42 -18.38 -6.13
N PRO A 72 -4.79 -19.52 -5.86
CA PRO A 72 -5.38 -20.53 -4.97
C PRO A 72 -5.55 -20.00 -3.55
N LEU A 73 -6.59 -20.48 -2.89
CA LEU A 73 -6.79 -20.21 -1.47
C LEU A 73 -5.58 -20.67 -0.68
N GLY A 74 -5.10 -19.83 0.22
CA GLY A 74 -3.97 -20.17 1.09
C GLY A 74 -2.60 -19.94 0.47
N GLN A 75 -2.52 -19.50 -0.80
CA GLN A 75 -1.23 -19.19 -1.39
C GLN A 75 -0.52 -18.09 -0.60
N ALA A 76 0.79 -18.18 -0.48
CA ALA A 76 1.59 -17.21 0.24
C ALA A 76 1.54 -15.83 -0.43
N LEU A 77 1.34 -14.81 0.40
CA LEU A 77 1.40 -13.41 -0.01
C LEU A 77 2.44 -12.70 0.84
N LEU A 78 3.05 -11.67 0.26
CA LEU A 78 3.85 -10.73 1.02
C LEU A 78 2.94 -9.58 1.46
N PHE A 79 2.79 -9.40 2.77
CA PHE A 79 1.97 -8.33 3.34
C PHE A 79 2.88 -7.22 3.82
N ILE A 80 2.72 -6.04 3.26
CA ILE A 80 3.54 -4.87 3.53
C ILE A 80 2.68 -3.81 4.18
N THR A 81 3.09 -3.34 5.35
CA THR A 81 2.49 -2.18 6.01
C THR A 81 3.50 -1.07 6.00
N ARG A 82 3.11 0.08 5.46
CA ARG A 82 3.98 1.24 5.38
C ARG A 82 3.30 2.42 6.04
N VAL A 83 4.04 3.10 6.94
CA VAL A 83 3.58 4.32 7.59
C VAL A 83 4.53 5.43 7.20
N GLY A 84 3.99 6.49 6.58
CA GLY A 84 4.76 7.67 6.20
C GLY A 84 4.62 8.77 7.22
N TYR A 85 5.71 9.49 7.50
CA TYR A 85 5.77 10.54 8.51
C TYR A 85 6.27 11.84 7.91
N LEU A 86 5.68 12.95 8.37
CA LEU A 86 6.18 14.29 8.09
C LEU A 86 7.40 14.59 8.96
N ASP A 87 8.09 15.69 8.66
CA ASP A 87 9.27 16.11 9.39
C ASP A 87 9.00 16.46 10.85
N ASP A 88 7.76 16.79 11.21
CA ASP A 88 7.35 17.02 12.59
C ASP A 88 7.02 15.72 13.34
N GLY A 89 7.15 14.57 12.69
CA GLY A 89 6.89 13.26 13.29
C GLY A 89 5.45 12.80 13.17
N ARG A 90 4.57 13.60 12.58
CA ARG A 90 3.17 13.22 12.41
C ARG A 90 3.03 12.16 11.32
N ALA A 91 2.28 11.10 11.60
CA ALA A 91 1.95 10.10 10.59
C ALA A 91 0.97 10.70 9.58
N ILE A 92 1.29 10.60 8.29
CA ILE A 92 0.50 11.19 7.23
C ILE A 92 -0.21 10.17 6.35
N GLU A 93 0.27 8.93 6.35
CA GLU A 93 -0.37 7.84 5.60
C GLU A 93 -0.07 6.50 6.21
N ILE A 94 -0.99 5.56 6.04
CA ILE A 94 -0.78 4.14 6.31
C ILE A 94 -1.26 3.39 5.07
N THR A 95 -0.39 2.54 4.52
CA THR A 95 -0.72 1.74 3.35
C THR A 95 -0.49 0.26 3.66
N HIS A 96 -1.50 -0.56 3.37
CA HIS A 96 -1.41 -2.01 3.46
C HIS A 96 -1.43 -2.57 2.05
N THR A 97 -0.46 -3.41 1.72
CA THR A 97 -0.35 -4.01 0.40
C THR A 97 -0.19 -5.52 0.54
N TRP A 98 -1.01 -6.27 -0.17
CA TRP A 98 -0.90 -7.73 -0.26
C TRP A 98 -0.41 -8.07 -1.66
N CYS A 99 0.83 -8.56 -1.76
CA CYS A 99 1.48 -8.83 -3.05
C CYS A 99 1.57 -10.34 -3.29
N ARG A 100 1.32 -10.75 -4.52
CA ARG A 100 1.54 -12.14 -4.94
C ARG A 100 3.03 -12.47 -4.85
N SER A 101 3.36 -13.55 -4.17
CA SER A 101 4.75 -13.96 -3.97
C SER A 101 5.42 -14.46 -5.25
N ASP A 102 4.63 -14.87 -6.25
CA ASP A 102 5.16 -15.35 -7.53
C ASP A 102 5.48 -14.21 -8.51
N TYR A 103 5.03 -12.97 -8.21
CA TYR A 103 5.31 -11.80 -9.06
C TYR A 103 6.07 -10.70 -8.35
N TYR A 104 6.25 -10.79 -7.03
CA TYR A 104 6.85 -9.71 -6.26
C TYR A 104 8.04 -10.22 -5.47
N ASP A 105 9.12 -9.46 -5.54
CA ASP A 105 10.35 -9.71 -4.80
C ASP A 105 10.70 -8.49 -3.99
N PHE A 106 11.20 -8.69 -2.77
CA PHE A 106 11.67 -7.59 -1.96
C PHE A 106 13.18 -7.66 -1.86
N VAL A 107 13.84 -6.57 -2.27
CA VAL A 107 15.31 -6.48 -2.25
C VAL A 107 15.70 -5.27 -1.40
N ALA A 108 16.59 -5.49 -0.45
CA ALA A 108 17.13 -4.42 0.38
C ALA A 108 18.65 -4.44 0.32
N GLU A 109 19.24 -3.27 0.11
CA GLU A 109 20.68 -3.11 0.22
C GLU A 109 20.98 -2.49 1.59
N LEU A 110 21.81 -3.17 2.39
CA LEU A 110 22.17 -2.71 3.71
C LEU A 110 23.59 -2.14 3.67
N ARG A 111 23.75 -0.96 4.24
CA ARG A 111 25.04 -0.29 4.29
C ARG A 111 25.42 0.03 5.74
N ARG A 112 26.71 0.06 5.98
CA ARG A 112 27.25 0.51 7.26
C ARG A 112 27.28 2.02 7.30
#